data_0379cf91f3cbe3dd4dca5dc5a9fd79fe
#
_entry.id   0379cf91f3cbe3dd4dca5dc5a9fd79fe
#
_cell.length_a   1.000
_cell.length_b   1.000
_cell.length_c   1.000
_cell.angle_alpha   90.00
_cell.angle_beta   90.00
_cell.angle_gamma   90.00
#
_symmetry.space_group_name_H-M   'P 1'
#
loop_
_entity.id
_entity.type
_entity.pdbx_description
1 polymer ?
#
loop_
_entity_poly.entity_id
_entity_poly.type
_entity_poly.pdbx_seq_one_letter_code
_entity_poly.pdbx_strand_id
1 'polypeptide(L)'
;MESSNGGVVVARDLTRRYGEGETAVDALRGVSVDIAPGKATAVMGPSGSGKSTLMHILAGLDKPTSGGVQLAGQEITTLGDNALTKLRREHIGFVFQFFNLLPMLTAKENILLPLTIAGEKPEDGWFDKLVDDVGLEDRLTHRPSELSGGQQQRVAIARALVSRPTVLFADEPTGNLDSNTGQEILDLLRRSVEEYGQTIVMVTHDARAAAMANRILFLADGEIVRELKECDAHTIHTVMEEIAA
;
A
#
# COMPACT_ATOMS: atom_id res chain seq x y z
N MET A 1 33.71 0.66 -0.73
CA MET A 1 32.62 0.12 0.11
C MET A 1 31.38 0.90 -0.27
N GLU A 2 30.64 0.43 -1.27
CA GLU A 2 29.35 0.98 -1.62
C GLU A 2 28.40 0.63 -0.48
N SER A 3 27.91 1.64 0.21
CA SER A 3 26.82 1.49 1.16
C SER A 3 25.61 0.98 0.39
N SER A 4 25.27 -0.29 0.57
CA SER A 4 24.01 -0.86 0.12
C SER A 4 22.90 -0.05 0.82
N ASN A 5 22.33 0.89 0.10
CA ASN A 5 21.08 1.53 0.50
C ASN A 5 20.00 0.44 0.36
N GLY A 6 19.90 -0.42 1.38
CA GLY A 6 18.95 -1.52 1.40
C GLY A 6 17.53 -0.97 1.33
N GLY A 7 16.69 -1.59 0.51
CA GLY A 7 15.28 -1.24 0.43
C GLY A 7 14.61 -1.33 1.82
N VAL A 8 13.58 -0.53 2.05
CA VAL A 8 12.79 -0.58 3.29
C VAL A 8 11.95 -1.86 3.38
N VAL A 9 11.55 -2.39 2.23
CA VAL A 9 11.02 -3.74 2.05
C VAL A 9 11.88 -4.45 1.01
N VAL A 10 12.38 -5.63 1.34
CA VAL A 10 13.25 -6.43 0.48
C VAL A 10 12.66 -7.81 0.35
N ALA A 11 12.31 -8.22 -0.85
CA ALA A 11 11.81 -9.55 -1.16
C ALA A 11 12.77 -10.31 -2.04
N ARG A 12 12.97 -11.61 -1.79
CA ARG A 12 13.86 -12.48 -2.53
C ARG A 12 13.17 -13.79 -2.86
N ASP A 13 13.16 -14.12 -4.15
CA ASP A 13 12.70 -15.37 -4.73
C ASP A 13 11.33 -15.85 -4.21
N LEU A 14 10.38 -14.89 -4.08
CA LEU A 14 9.06 -15.19 -3.55
C LEU A 14 8.28 -16.10 -4.50
N THR A 15 7.87 -17.25 -4.01
CA THR A 15 6.85 -18.07 -4.65
C THR A 15 5.60 -18.14 -3.79
N ARG A 16 4.44 -18.25 -4.42
CA ARG A 16 3.19 -18.51 -3.72
C ARG A 16 2.31 -19.43 -4.54
N ARG A 17 2.00 -20.59 -3.96
CA ARG A 17 1.11 -21.60 -4.53
C ARG A 17 -0.10 -21.76 -3.64
N TYR A 18 -1.29 -21.68 -4.21
CA TYR A 18 -2.56 -21.95 -3.54
C TYR A 18 -3.13 -23.28 -4.06
N GLY A 19 -3.78 -24.04 -3.16
CA GLY A 19 -4.37 -25.35 -3.49
C GLY A 19 -3.34 -26.46 -3.65
N GLU A 20 -3.84 -27.65 -3.97
CA GLU A 20 -3.04 -28.86 -4.15
C GLU A 20 -3.47 -29.61 -5.42
N GLY A 21 -2.58 -30.47 -5.95
CA GLY A 21 -2.83 -31.30 -7.13
C GLY A 21 -3.14 -30.49 -8.39
N GLU A 22 -4.15 -30.91 -9.16
CA GLU A 22 -4.51 -30.29 -10.46
C GLU A 22 -5.19 -28.93 -10.33
N THR A 23 -5.68 -28.56 -9.14
CA THR A 23 -6.32 -27.23 -8.88
C THR A 23 -5.33 -26.22 -8.33
N ALA A 24 -4.05 -26.56 -8.22
CA ALA A 24 -3.04 -25.66 -7.69
C ALA A 24 -2.78 -24.49 -8.64
N VAL A 25 -2.69 -23.28 -8.07
CA VAL A 25 -2.40 -22.03 -8.79
C VAL A 25 -1.12 -21.42 -8.24
N ASP A 26 -0.14 -21.23 -9.10
CA ASP A 26 1.10 -20.53 -8.78
C ASP A 26 0.88 -19.02 -8.96
N ALA A 27 0.54 -18.34 -7.87
CA ALA A 27 0.26 -16.90 -7.87
C ALA A 27 1.53 -16.05 -7.95
N LEU A 28 2.67 -16.54 -7.42
CA LEU A 28 4.00 -15.94 -7.59
C LEU A 28 5.03 -17.02 -7.96
N ARG A 29 5.97 -16.66 -8.84
CA ARG A 29 6.93 -17.58 -9.45
C ARG A 29 8.38 -17.07 -9.36
N GLY A 30 8.86 -16.73 -8.15
CA GLY A 30 10.24 -16.28 -7.92
C GLY A 30 10.42 -14.76 -7.97
N VAL A 31 9.44 -14.00 -7.47
CA VAL A 31 9.50 -12.54 -7.46
C VAL A 31 10.55 -12.05 -6.49
N SER A 32 11.48 -11.21 -6.98
CA SER A 32 12.46 -10.46 -6.17
C SER A 32 12.28 -8.96 -6.41
N VAL A 33 12.17 -8.18 -5.33
CA VAL A 33 11.97 -6.72 -5.41
C VAL A 33 12.50 -6.01 -4.17
N ASP A 34 13.08 -4.84 -4.38
CA ASP A 34 13.51 -3.90 -3.34
C ASP A 34 12.68 -2.63 -3.45
N ILE A 35 12.03 -2.23 -2.35
CA ILE A 35 11.26 -0.99 -2.25
C ILE A 35 12.14 0.08 -1.64
N ALA A 36 12.39 1.13 -2.40
CA ALA A 36 13.24 2.25 -1.96
C ALA A 36 12.51 3.13 -0.91
N PRO A 37 13.20 3.56 0.16
CA PRO A 37 12.61 4.45 1.16
C PRO A 37 12.23 5.82 0.57
N GLY A 38 11.15 6.41 1.06
CA GLY A 38 10.68 7.74 0.67
C GLY A 38 10.27 7.85 -0.81
N LYS A 39 9.86 6.75 -1.42
CA LYS A 39 9.43 6.66 -2.83
C LYS A 39 8.12 5.90 -2.95
N ALA A 40 7.36 6.23 -3.99
CA ALA A 40 6.20 5.46 -4.40
C ALA A 40 6.59 4.41 -5.44
N THR A 41 6.16 3.16 -5.23
CA THR A 41 6.25 2.06 -6.19
C THR A 41 4.84 1.58 -6.52
N ALA A 42 4.46 1.59 -7.80
CA ALA A 42 3.22 1.01 -8.28
C ALA A 42 3.45 -0.41 -8.80
N VAL A 43 2.53 -1.33 -8.51
CA VAL A 43 2.49 -2.68 -9.05
C VAL A 43 1.26 -2.78 -9.93
N MET A 44 1.47 -3.02 -11.21
CA MET A 44 0.43 -3.13 -12.25
C MET A 44 0.44 -4.51 -12.90
N GLY A 45 -0.60 -4.81 -13.65
CA GLY A 45 -0.71 -6.06 -14.41
C GLY A 45 -2.17 -6.51 -14.56
N PRO A 46 -2.45 -7.51 -15.41
CA PRO A 46 -3.80 -8.02 -15.64
C PRO A 46 -4.42 -8.63 -14.36
N SER A 47 -5.73 -8.85 -14.39
CA SER A 47 -6.41 -9.55 -13.30
C SER A 47 -5.83 -10.96 -13.13
N GLY A 48 -5.63 -11.38 -11.88
CA GLY A 48 -5.05 -12.69 -11.58
C GLY A 48 -3.53 -12.79 -11.69
N SER A 49 -2.80 -11.72 -12.08
CA SER A 49 -1.33 -11.76 -12.23
C SER A 49 -0.53 -11.92 -10.92
N GLY A 50 -1.17 -11.85 -9.74
CA GLY A 50 -0.52 -12.01 -8.44
C GLY A 50 -0.25 -10.72 -7.66
N LYS A 51 -0.71 -9.54 -8.12
CA LYS A 51 -0.44 -8.23 -7.50
C LYS A 51 -0.83 -8.15 -6.01
N SER A 52 -2.09 -8.48 -5.69
CA SER A 52 -2.58 -8.46 -4.30
C SER A 52 -1.86 -9.52 -3.46
N THR A 53 -1.55 -10.69 -4.04
CA THR A 53 -0.74 -11.72 -3.37
C THR A 53 0.66 -11.19 -3.02
N LEU A 54 1.33 -10.54 -3.96
CA LEU A 54 2.64 -9.91 -3.73
C LEU A 54 2.54 -8.88 -2.61
N MET A 55 1.59 -7.95 -2.70
CA MET A 55 1.39 -6.92 -1.68
C MET A 55 1.10 -7.52 -0.30
N HIS A 56 0.23 -8.53 -0.21
CA HIS A 56 -0.09 -9.18 1.07
C HIS A 56 1.12 -9.87 1.68
N ILE A 57 1.98 -10.50 0.87
CA ILE A 57 3.22 -11.14 1.35
C ILE A 57 4.21 -10.07 1.82
N LEU A 58 4.43 -8.99 1.05
CA LEU A 58 5.30 -7.88 1.44
C LEU A 58 4.86 -7.21 2.74
N ALA A 59 3.55 -7.17 2.99
CA ALA A 59 2.95 -6.62 4.20
C ALA A 59 2.80 -7.63 5.35
N GLY A 60 3.26 -8.87 5.18
CA GLY A 60 3.13 -9.92 6.18
C GLY A 60 1.68 -10.29 6.51
N LEU A 61 0.74 -10.09 5.59
CA LEU A 61 -0.65 -10.55 5.70
C LEU A 61 -0.83 -11.98 5.21
N ASP A 62 0.06 -12.43 4.32
CA ASP A 62 0.13 -13.80 3.83
C ASP A 62 1.59 -14.29 3.87
N LYS A 63 1.80 -15.61 3.87
CA LYS A 63 3.11 -16.23 3.89
C LYS A 63 3.47 -16.76 2.50
N PRO A 64 4.69 -16.55 2.01
CA PRO A 64 5.13 -17.17 0.77
C PRO A 64 5.24 -18.69 0.93
N THR A 65 5.17 -19.43 -0.17
CA THR A 65 5.51 -20.87 -0.21
C THR A 65 7.01 -21.06 -0.07
N SER A 66 7.82 -20.19 -0.70
CA SER A 66 9.27 -20.10 -0.54
C SER A 66 9.74 -18.66 -0.77
N GLY A 67 11.01 -18.42 -0.46
CA GLY A 67 11.60 -17.09 -0.49
C GLY A 67 11.45 -16.37 0.86
N GLY A 68 11.90 -15.12 0.93
CA GLY A 68 11.90 -14.33 2.17
C GLY A 68 11.57 -12.87 1.94
N VAL A 69 11.07 -12.22 2.99
CA VAL A 69 10.79 -10.78 3.03
C VAL A 69 11.42 -10.16 4.27
N GLN A 70 12.18 -9.10 4.04
CA GLN A 70 12.64 -8.22 5.12
C GLN A 70 11.86 -6.90 5.07
N LEU A 71 11.39 -6.45 6.21
CA LEU A 71 10.75 -5.15 6.42
C LEU A 71 11.52 -4.39 7.50
N ALA A 72 11.92 -3.16 7.22
CA ALA A 72 12.73 -2.34 8.12
C ALA A 72 13.97 -3.09 8.67
N GLY A 73 14.61 -3.92 7.83
CA GLY A 73 15.77 -4.73 8.20
C GLY A 73 15.48 -6.03 8.97
N GLN A 74 14.21 -6.32 9.27
CA GLN A 74 13.82 -7.53 9.98
C GLN A 74 13.19 -8.55 9.02
N GLU A 75 13.66 -9.82 9.07
CA GLU A 75 13.05 -10.94 8.33
C GLU A 75 11.66 -11.25 8.91
N ILE A 76 10.60 -11.12 8.06
CA ILE A 76 9.22 -11.26 8.54
C ILE A 76 8.57 -12.60 8.23
N THR A 77 9.08 -13.35 7.26
CA THR A 77 8.48 -14.64 6.83
C THR A 77 8.62 -15.75 7.87
N THR A 78 9.61 -15.64 8.75
CA THR A 78 9.87 -16.60 9.83
C THR A 78 9.23 -16.21 11.17
N LEU A 79 8.61 -15.02 11.26
CA LEU A 79 8.00 -14.55 12.49
C LEU A 79 6.73 -15.32 12.84
N GLY A 80 6.51 -15.53 14.13
CA GLY A 80 5.22 -15.97 14.67
C GLY A 80 4.19 -14.83 14.69
N ASP A 81 2.89 -15.18 14.78
CA ASP A 81 1.77 -14.25 14.61
C ASP A 81 1.81 -13.04 15.55
N ASN A 82 2.24 -13.21 16.81
CA ASN A 82 2.34 -12.11 17.77
C ASN A 82 3.41 -11.08 17.37
N ALA A 83 4.60 -11.56 16.96
CA ALA A 83 5.69 -10.70 16.53
C ALA A 83 5.33 -9.99 15.22
N LEU A 84 4.70 -10.70 14.28
CA LEU A 84 4.23 -10.14 13.02
C LEU A 84 3.13 -9.09 13.21
N THR A 85 2.21 -9.32 14.17
CA THR A 85 1.18 -8.34 14.52
C THR A 85 1.78 -7.06 15.11
N LYS A 86 2.78 -7.20 15.98
CA LYS A 86 3.50 -6.04 16.54
C LYS A 86 4.21 -5.26 15.41
N LEU A 87 4.96 -5.95 14.56
CA LEU A 87 5.68 -5.36 13.45
C LEU A 87 4.73 -4.61 12.49
N ARG A 88 3.59 -5.22 12.10
CA ARG A 88 2.61 -4.55 11.25
C ARG A 88 2.09 -3.26 11.86
N ARG A 89 1.78 -3.27 13.16
CA ARG A 89 1.30 -2.08 13.86
C ARG A 89 2.32 -0.94 13.89
N GLU A 90 3.61 -1.27 13.99
CA GLU A 90 4.70 -0.28 14.09
C GLU A 90 5.17 0.24 12.73
N HIS A 91 5.13 -0.60 11.70
CA HIS A 91 5.79 -0.31 10.43
C HIS A 91 4.87 -0.20 9.23
N ILE A 92 3.59 -0.62 9.33
CA ILE A 92 2.73 -0.74 8.16
C ILE A 92 1.45 0.07 8.33
N GLY A 93 1.17 0.91 7.31
CA GLY A 93 -0.15 1.49 7.07
C GLY A 93 -0.84 0.80 5.91
N PHE A 94 -2.18 0.70 5.98
CA PHE A 94 -3.00 0.14 4.89
C PHE A 94 -4.10 1.10 4.45
N VAL A 95 -4.21 1.25 3.12
CA VAL A 95 -5.33 1.90 2.43
C VAL A 95 -5.97 0.88 1.50
N PHE A 96 -7.27 0.65 1.63
CA PHE A 96 -8.02 -0.32 0.84
C PHE A 96 -9.00 0.35 -0.10
N GLN A 97 -9.38 -0.34 -1.16
CA GLN A 97 -10.39 0.10 -2.12
C GLN A 97 -11.75 0.40 -1.47
N PHE A 98 -12.18 -0.40 -0.48
CA PHE A 98 -13.46 -0.27 0.22
C PHE A 98 -13.35 0.47 1.56
N PHE A 99 -12.31 1.30 1.75
CA PHE A 99 -12.05 2.15 2.92
C PHE A 99 -11.87 1.38 4.24
N ASN A 100 -12.63 0.33 4.48
CA ASN A 100 -12.61 -0.54 5.68
C ASN A 100 -12.67 0.26 7.00
N LEU A 101 -13.54 1.28 7.03
CA LEU A 101 -13.82 2.04 8.24
C LEU A 101 -14.78 1.27 9.14
N LEU A 102 -14.61 1.41 10.46
CA LEU A 102 -15.55 0.86 11.43
C LEU A 102 -16.79 1.76 11.51
N PRO A 103 -17.99 1.26 11.12
CA PRO A 103 -19.17 2.11 10.93
C PRO A 103 -19.72 2.71 12.22
N MET A 104 -19.40 2.11 13.37
CA MET A 104 -19.80 2.60 14.70
C MET A 104 -18.91 3.71 15.24
N LEU A 105 -17.73 3.89 14.69
CA LEU A 105 -16.75 4.90 15.08
C LEU A 105 -16.90 6.18 14.25
N THR A 106 -16.61 7.32 14.84
CA THR A 106 -16.47 8.60 14.14
C THR A 106 -15.21 8.60 13.25
N ALA A 107 -15.06 9.61 12.39
CA ALA A 107 -13.85 9.81 11.61
C ALA A 107 -12.61 9.91 12.51
N LYS A 108 -12.66 10.72 13.57
CA LYS A 108 -11.58 10.84 14.56
C LYS A 108 -11.20 9.51 15.18
N GLU A 109 -12.19 8.75 15.64
CA GLU A 109 -11.97 7.44 16.26
C GLU A 109 -11.41 6.41 15.28
N ASN A 110 -11.86 6.42 14.01
CA ASN A 110 -11.28 5.60 12.95
C ASN A 110 -9.81 5.96 12.69
N ILE A 111 -9.48 7.26 12.59
CA ILE A 111 -8.10 7.72 12.37
C ILE A 111 -7.20 7.27 13.53
N LEU A 112 -7.63 7.47 14.77
CA LEU A 112 -6.85 7.16 15.96
C LEU A 112 -6.84 5.66 16.34
N LEU A 113 -7.61 4.82 15.66
CA LEU A 113 -7.79 3.40 15.99
C LEU A 113 -6.46 2.62 16.13
N PRO A 114 -5.47 2.75 15.20
CA PRO A 114 -4.20 2.02 15.33
C PRO A 114 -3.46 2.37 16.63
N LEU A 115 -3.40 3.64 16.98
CA LEU A 115 -2.76 4.12 18.20
C LEU A 115 -3.53 3.69 19.46
N THR A 116 -4.87 3.75 19.40
CA THR A 116 -5.73 3.28 20.51
C THR A 116 -5.49 1.80 20.83
N ILE A 117 -5.40 0.94 19.79
CA ILE A 117 -5.09 -0.48 19.94
C ILE A 117 -3.67 -0.68 20.49
N ALA A 118 -2.72 0.19 20.14
CA ALA A 118 -1.36 0.17 20.65
C ALA A 118 -1.25 0.66 22.11
N GLY A 119 -2.28 1.36 22.62
CA GLY A 119 -2.19 2.08 23.89
C GLY A 119 -1.33 3.35 23.81
N GLU A 120 -1.18 3.90 22.62
CA GLU A 120 -0.31 5.04 22.29
C GLU A 120 -1.15 6.28 21.97
N LYS A 121 -0.48 7.42 21.94
CA LYS A 121 -1.04 8.70 21.50
C LYS A 121 -0.27 9.19 20.28
N PRO A 122 -0.90 9.98 19.40
CA PRO A 122 -0.16 10.63 18.31
C PRO A 122 0.89 11.58 18.90
N GLU A 123 1.98 11.79 18.16
CA GLU A 123 2.95 12.83 18.48
C GLU A 123 2.27 14.20 18.54
N ASP A 124 2.80 15.09 19.39
CA ASP A 124 2.24 16.43 19.57
C ASP A 124 2.16 17.19 18.24
N GLY A 125 0.96 17.68 17.92
CA GLY A 125 0.67 18.42 16.69
C GLY A 125 0.55 17.57 15.41
N TRP A 126 0.96 16.29 15.44
CA TRP A 126 0.90 15.45 14.23
C TRP A 126 -0.52 15.14 13.80
N PHE A 127 -1.39 14.81 14.74
CA PHE A 127 -2.80 14.53 14.42
C PHE A 127 -3.48 15.74 13.78
N ASP A 128 -3.30 16.93 14.35
CA ASP A 128 -3.94 18.15 13.85
C ASP A 128 -3.41 18.51 12.46
N LYS A 129 -2.08 18.42 12.25
CA LYS A 129 -1.47 18.61 10.93
C LYS A 129 -2.03 17.62 9.92
N LEU A 130 -2.09 16.33 10.25
CA LEU A 130 -2.58 15.29 9.35
C LEU A 130 -4.05 15.53 8.97
N VAL A 131 -4.89 15.95 9.93
CA VAL A 131 -6.32 16.27 9.71
C VAL A 131 -6.48 17.45 8.76
N ASP A 132 -5.67 18.51 8.93
CA ASP A 132 -5.62 19.67 8.05
C ASP A 132 -5.19 19.27 6.63
N ASP A 133 -4.08 18.52 6.51
CA ASP A 133 -3.54 18.07 5.22
C ASP A 133 -4.53 17.20 4.41
N VAL A 134 -5.37 16.40 5.09
CA VAL A 134 -6.41 15.60 4.43
C VAL A 134 -7.75 16.33 4.28
N GLY A 135 -7.91 17.54 4.87
CA GLY A 135 -9.11 18.37 4.79
C GLY A 135 -10.32 17.74 5.49
N LEU A 136 -10.18 17.35 6.76
CA LEU A 136 -11.21 16.68 7.55
C LEU A 136 -11.57 17.39 8.85
N GLU A 137 -11.15 18.65 9.08
CA GLU A 137 -11.31 19.40 10.34
C GLU A 137 -12.79 19.45 10.77
N ASP A 138 -13.69 19.72 9.83
CA ASP A 138 -15.14 19.83 10.07
C ASP A 138 -15.86 18.48 10.02
N ARG A 139 -15.15 17.35 9.88
CA ARG A 139 -15.73 16.02 9.70
C ARG A 139 -15.36 15.02 10.79
N LEU A 140 -14.55 15.40 11.75
CA LEU A 140 -14.00 14.49 12.78
C LEU A 140 -15.07 13.80 13.63
N THR A 141 -16.23 14.41 13.82
CA THR A 141 -17.36 13.86 14.61
C THR A 141 -18.33 13.03 13.78
N HIS A 142 -18.23 13.04 12.44
CA HIS A 142 -19.12 12.30 11.55
C HIS A 142 -18.75 10.82 11.54
N ARG A 143 -19.76 9.97 11.34
CA ARG A 143 -19.60 8.53 11.11
C ARG A 143 -19.46 8.23 9.62
N PRO A 144 -18.91 7.07 9.23
CA PRO A 144 -18.73 6.71 7.82
C PRO A 144 -20.01 6.88 6.96
N SER A 145 -21.19 6.56 7.49
CA SER A 145 -22.47 6.74 6.79
C SER A 145 -22.85 8.20 6.49
N GLU A 146 -22.19 9.15 7.13
CA GLU A 146 -22.42 10.60 6.99
C GLU A 146 -21.36 11.28 6.11
N LEU A 147 -20.40 10.48 5.58
CA LEU A 147 -19.26 10.93 4.78
C LEU A 147 -19.42 10.48 3.32
N SER A 148 -19.01 11.35 2.38
CA SER A 148 -18.86 10.95 0.98
C SER A 148 -17.75 9.88 0.81
N GLY A 149 -17.73 9.16 -0.32
CA GLY A 149 -16.69 8.17 -0.62
C GLY A 149 -15.28 8.76 -0.55
N GLY A 150 -15.06 9.96 -1.09
CA GLY A 150 -13.78 10.66 -0.99
C GLY A 150 -13.40 11.04 0.45
N GLN A 151 -14.37 11.48 1.26
CA GLN A 151 -14.12 11.76 2.68
C GLN A 151 -13.79 10.48 3.46
N GLN A 152 -14.48 9.36 3.17
CA GLN A 152 -14.16 8.06 3.77
C GLN A 152 -12.74 7.60 3.40
N GLN A 153 -12.32 7.81 2.15
CA GLN A 153 -10.96 7.47 1.71
C GLN A 153 -9.91 8.36 2.39
N ARG A 154 -10.19 9.67 2.57
CA ARG A 154 -9.30 10.57 3.33
C ARG A 154 -9.17 10.13 4.79
N VAL A 155 -10.25 9.68 5.43
CA VAL A 155 -10.21 9.06 6.78
C VAL A 155 -9.35 7.79 6.78
N ALA A 156 -9.49 6.92 5.78
CA ALA A 156 -8.68 5.70 5.66
C ALA A 156 -7.18 6.00 5.47
N ILE A 157 -6.83 7.03 4.68
CA ILE A 157 -5.45 7.48 4.49
C ILE A 157 -4.91 8.08 5.79
N ALA A 158 -5.65 8.97 6.45
CA ALA A 158 -5.23 9.54 7.72
C ALA A 158 -5.03 8.45 8.79
N ARG A 159 -5.92 7.47 8.87
CA ARG A 159 -5.76 6.30 9.74
C ARG A 159 -4.47 5.53 9.45
N ALA A 160 -4.15 5.35 8.17
CA ALA A 160 -2.96 4.62 7.76
C ALA A 160 -1.66 5.40 8.06
N LEU A 161 -1.70 6.74 8.10
CA LEU A 161 -0.53 7.62 8.31
C LEU A 161 -0.35 8.06 9.77
N VAL A 162 -1.39 7.94 10.63
CA VAL A 162 -1.36 8.51 11.99
C VAL A 162 -0.26 7.95 12.88
N SER A 163 0.12 6.68 12.67
CA SER A 163 1.23 6.01 13.36
C SER A 163 2.60 6.22 12.73
N ARG A 164 2.71 7.06 11.69
CA ARG A 164 3.93 7.27 10.90
C ARG A 164 4.61 5.97 10.45
N PRO A 165 3.90 5.11 9.70
CA PRO A 165 4.42 3.80 9.33
C PRO A 165 5.64 3.93 8.42
N THR A 166 6.53 2.94 8.47
CA THR A 166 7.69 2.85 7.58
C THR A 166 7.28 2.71 6.12
N VAL A 167 6.17 1.98 5.87
CA VAL A 167 5.60 1.78 4.52
C VAL A 167 4.08 1.80 4.55
N LEU A 168 3.50 2.48 3.57
CA LEU A 168 2.08 2.50 3.28
C LEU A 168 1.78 1.57 2.10
N PHE A 169 0.94 0.56 2.32
CA PHE A 169 0.39 -0.27 1.26
C PHE A 169 -0.98 0.25 0.85
N ALA A 170 -1.20 0.46 -0.44
CA ALA A 170 -2.45 0.97 -1.00
C ALA A 170 -2.98 0.01 -2.06
N ASP A 171 -4.12 -0.63 -1.79
CA ASP A 171 -4.78 -1.55 -2.72
C ASP A 171 -5.92 -0.82 -3.42
N GLU A 172 -5.74 -0.50 -4.70
CA GLU A 172 -6.69 0.22 -5.55
C GLU A 172 -7.27 1.47 -4.86
N PRO A 173 -6.43 2.42 -4.38
CA PRO A 173 -6.87 3.49 -3.48
C PRO A 173 -7.90 4.44 -4.07
N THR A 174 -8.11 4.43 -5.40
CA THR A 174 -9.08 5.27 -6.12
C THR A 174 -10.17 4.47 -6.83
N GLY A 175 -10.16 3.14 -6.71
CA GLY A 175 -11.01 2.24 -7.50
C GLY A 175 -12.53 2.43 -7.31
N ASN A 176 -12.97 3.02 -6.18
CA ASN A 176 -14.38 3.27 -5.87
C ASN A 176 -14.75 4.77 -5.91
N LEU A 177 -13.91 5.60 -6.51
CA LEU A 177 -14.08 7.05 -6.55
C LEU A 177 -14.31 7.54 -7.99
N ASP A 178 -15.03 8.65 -8.13
CA ASP A 178 -15.08 9.38 -9.40
C ASP A 178 -13.71 9.97 -9.75
N SER A 179 -13.52 10.33 -11.02
CA SER A 179 -12.21 10.76 -11.52
C SER A 179 -11.62 11.98 -10.82
N ASN A 180 -12.47 12.96 -10.43
CA ASN A 180 -11.99 14.18 -9.76
C ASN A 180 -11.57 13.88 -8.33
N THR A 181 -12.43 13.22 -7.58
CA THR A 181 -12.13 12.77 -6.20
C THR A 181 -10.92 11.82 -6.19
N GLY A 182 -10.84 10.91 -7.17
CA GLY A 182 -9.68 10.02 -7.34
C GLY A 182 -8.37 10.79 -7.52
N GLN A 183 -8.37 11.86 -8.34
CA GLN A 183 -7.19 12.71 -8.52
C GLN A 183 -6.77 13.41 -7.22
N GLU A 184 -7.72 13.93 -6.44
CA GLU A 184 -7.42 14.54 -5.13
C GLU A 184 -6.77 13.54 -4.16
N ILE A 185 -7.21 12.27 -4.17
CA ILE A 185 -6.61 11.21 -3.36
C ILE A 185 -5.19 10.88 -3.83
N LEU A 186 -4.94 10.84 -5.15
CA LEU A 186 -3.60 10.62 -5.69
C LEU A 186 -2.65 11.77 -5.34
N ASP A 187 -3.13 13.02 -5.38
CA ASP A 187 -2.35 14.19 -5.00
C ASP A 187 -2.02 14.19 -3.50
N LEU A 188 -2.95 13.72 -2.65
CA LEU A 188 -2.72 13.52 -1.23
C LEU A 188 -1.62 12.47 -0.97
N LEU A 189 -1.69 11.32 -1.65
CA LEU A 189 -0.67 10.28 -1.55
C LEU A 189 0.70 10.78 -2.06
N ARG A 190 0.73 11.54 -3.17
CA ARG A 190 1.97 12.15 -3.68
C ARG A 190 2.57 13.10 -2.67
N ARG A 191 1.78 14.02 -2.10
CA ARG A 191 2.26 14.93 -1.04
C ARG A 191 2.81 14.17 0.16
N SER A 192 2.22 13.06 0.56
CA SER A 192 2.75 12.26 1.67
C SER A 192 4.15 11.70 1.39
N VAL A 193 4.47 11.37 0.13
CA VAL A 193 5.83 11.00 -0.29
C VAL A 193 6.76 12.21 -0.25
N GLU A 194 6.34 13.34 -0.82
CA GLU A 194 7.18 14.53 -1.00
C GLU A 194 7.46 15.25 0.33
N GLU A 195 6.44 15.42 1.18
CA GLU A 195 6.54 16.23 2.40
C GLU A 195 6.94 15.41 3.63
N TYR A 196 6.48 14.14 3.72
CA TYR A 196 6.74 13.29 4.89
C TYR A 196 7.80 12.23 4.63
N GLY A 197 8.27 12.09 3.38
CA GLY A 197 9.18 11.01 3.00
C GLY A 197 8.52 9.62 3.11
N GLN A 198 7.18 9.56 2.99
CA GLN A 198 6.45 8.30 3.12
C GLN A 198 6.81 7.34 1.99
N THR A 199 7.14 6.10 2.33
CA THR A 199 7.28 5.04 1.33
C THR A 199 5.91 4.46 1.02
N ILE A 200 5.56 4.35 -0.27
CA ILE A 200 4.28 3.79 -0.72
C ILE A 200 4.51 2.61 -1.66
N VAL A 201 3.77 1.52 -1.43
CA VAL A 201 3.58 0.43 -2.39
C VAL A 201 2.11 0.40 -2.76
N MET A 202 1.80 0.70 -4.02
CA MET A 202 0.43 0.78 -4.51
C MET A 202 0.17 -0.32 -5.53
N VAL A 203 -0.92 -1.06 -5.38
CA VAL A 203 -1.47 -1.94 -6.40
C VAL A 203 -2.58 -1.19 -7.11
N THR A 204 -2.52 -1.12 -8.43
CA THR A 204 -3.56 -0.51 -9.25
C THR A 204 -3.57 -1.04 -10.67
N HIS A 205 -4.72 -0.96 -11.35
CA HIS A 205 -4.88 -1.15 -12.79
C HIS A 205 -5.06 0.18 -13.54
N ASP A 206 -5.19 1.31 -12.83
CA ASP A 206 -5.32 2.65 -13.43
C ASP A 206 -3.93 3.23 -13.71
N ALA A 207 -3.63 3.46 -15.01
CA ALA A 207 -2.38 4.07 -15.45
C ALA A 207 -2.15 5.49 -14.88
N ARG A 208 -3.23 6.26 -14.63
CA ARG A 208 -3.15 7.59 -14.02
C ARG A 208 -2.69 7.49 -12.56
N ALA A 209 -3.23 6.52 -11.83
CA ALA A 209 -2.80 6.26 -10.46
C ALA A 209 -1.33 5.81 -10.42
N ALA A 210 -0.93 4.91 -11.32
CA ALA A 210 0.45 4.45 -11.40
C ALA A 210 1.44 5.55 -11.80
N ALA A 211 1.03 6.53 -12.61
CA ALA A 211 1.87 7.65 -13.05
C ALA A 211 2.28 8.60 -11.91
N MET A 212 1.64 8.52 -10.72
CA MET A 212 2.12 9.23 -9.54
C MET A 212 3.38 8.61 -8.93
N ALA A 213 3.68 7.34 -9.24
CA ALA A 213 4.76 6.61 -8.61
C ALA A 213 6.12 6.89 -9.28
N ASN A 214 7.20 6.84 -8.48
CA ASN A 214 8.56 6.96 -8.99
C ASN A 214 9.01 5.71 -9.77
N ARG A 215 8.37 4.57 -9.51
CA ARG A 215 8.69 3.28 -10.11
C ARG A 215 7.43 2.48 -10.34
N ILE A 216 7.31 1.87 -11.52
CA ILE A 216 6.19 1.02 -11.89
C ILE A 216 6.72 -0.37 -12.21
N LEU A 217 6.18 -1.39 -11.54
CA LEU A 217 6.46 -2.79 -11.76
C LEU A 217 5.26 -3.43 -12.45
N PHE A 218 5.51 -4.13 -13.55
CA PHE A 218 4.47 -4.87 -14.25
C PHE A 218 4.59 -6.35 -13.91
N LEU A 219 3.52 -6.88 -13.33
CA LEU A 219 3.40 -8.27 -12.92
C LEU A 219 2.49 -9.01 -13.90
N ALA A 220 2.97 -10.09 -14.49
CA ALA A 220 2.20 -11.01 -15.33
C ALA A 220 2.58 -12.46 -14.96
N ASP A 221 1.60 -13.35 -14.89
CA ASP A 221 1.76 -14.78 -14.58
C ASP A 221 2.63 -15.08 -13.35
N GLY A 222 2.55 -14.19 -12.34
CA GLY A 222 3.30 -14.34 -11.09
C GLY A 222 4.76 -13.89 -11.16
N GLU A 223 5.19 -13.19 -12.22
CA GLU A 223 6.56 -12.71 -12.42
C GLU A 223 6.57 -11.20 -12.70
N ILE A 224 7.66 -10.50 -12.31
CA ILE A 224 7.89 -9.10 -12.75
C ILE A 224 8.45 -9.14 -14.16
N VAL A 225 7.65 -8.75 -15.15
CA VAL A 225 8.01 -8.83 -16.57
C VAL A 225 8.60 -7.53 -17.11
N ARG A 226 8.29 -6.40 -16.50
CA ARG A 226 8.81 -5.08 -16.90
C ARG A 226 8.85 -4.10 -15.73
N GLU A 227 9.76 -3.14 -15.83
CA GLU A 227 9.89 -2.01 -14.90
C GLU A 227 9.99 -0.71 -15.69
N LEU A 228 9.28 0.33 -15.23
CA LEU A 228 9.42 1.71 -15.69
C LEU A 228 9.75 2.63 -14.52
N LYS A 229 10.38 3.76 -14.83
CA LYS A 229 10.69 4.83 -13.87
C LYS A 229 10.13 6.14 -14.41
N GLU A 230 9.41 6.86 -13.55
CA GLU A 230 8.91 8.22 -13.79
C GLU A 230 8.38 8.41 -15.23
N CYS A 231 7.24 7.83 -15.55
CA CYS A 231 6.62 7.92 -16.87
C CYS A 231 5.16 8.36 -16.78
N ASP A 232 4.65 8.88 -17.89
CA ASP A 232 3.27 9.33 -18.02
C ASP A 232 2.26 8.16 -18.16
N ALA A 233 0.98 8.47 -17.92
CA ALA A 233 -0.08 7.49 -17.98
C ALA A 233 -0.25 6.85 -19.38
N HIS A 234 0.09 7.55 -20.47
CA HIS A 234 -0.01 7.03 -21.84
C HIS A 234 1.03 5.93 -22.06
N THR A 235 2.27 6.16 -21.69
CA THR A 235 3.36 5.17 -21.75
C THR A 235 3.02 3.93 -20.92
N ILE A 236 2.48 4.12 -19.71
CA ILE A 236 2.06 3.02 -18.83
C ILE A 236 0.95 2.20 -19.48
N HIS A 237 -0.05 2.87 -20.06
CA HIS A 237 -1.18 2.21 -20.74
C HIS A 237 -0.71 1.36 -21.93
N THR A 238 0.18 1.91 -22.77
CA THR A 238 0.77 1.16 -23.91
C THR A 238 1.47 -0.11 -23.46
N VAL A 239 2.28 -0.04 -22.40
CA VAL A 239 2.97 -1.21 -21.84
C VAL A 239 1.98 -2.23 -21.27
N MET A 240 0.89 -1.77 -20.64
CA MET A 240 -0.16 -2.68 -20.15
C MET A 240 -0.86 -3.43 -21.30
N GLU A 241 -1.12 -2.76 -22.43
CA GLU A 241 -1.69 -3.41 -23.63
C GLU A 241 -0.73 -4.45 -24.22
N GLU A 242 0.57 -4.14 -24.32
CA GLU A 242 1.59 -5.07 -24.78
C GLU A 242 1.71 -6.34 -23.89
N ILE A 243 1.53 -6.19 -22.57
CA ILE A 243 1.61 -7.32 -21.61
C ILE A 243 0.32 -8.16 -21.65
N ALA A 244 -0.81 -7.56 -21.99
CA ALA A 244 -2.11 -8.25 -22.06
C ALA A 244 -2.35 -8.98 -23.40
N ALA A 245 -1.56 -8.69 -24.45
CA ALA A 245 -1.66 -9.28 -25.79
C ALA A 245 -0.98 -10.64 -25.88
#